data_1b501677a91169c595bdde3cddfade25
#
_entry.id   1b501677a91169c595bdde3cddfade25
#
_cell.length_a   1.000
_cell.length_b   1.000
_cell.length_c   1.000
_cell.angle_alpha   90.00
_cell.angle_beta   90.00
_cell.angle_gamma   90.00
#
_symmetry.space_group_name_H-M   'P 1'
#
loop_
_entity.id
_entity.type
_entity.pdbx_description
1 polymer ?
#
loop_
_entity_poly.entity_id
_entity_poly.type
_entity_poly.pdbx_seq_one_letter_code
_entity_poly.pdbx_strand_id
1 'polypeptide(L)'
;MPSLIAHHKAKVLEAQFKKSYSTLANATQMLIQQDILPYELTSPELIEQYAKVLNTSKCPDNKYCGGSWKSLTGNGAYGAFTPPGMMLNDGSLVIIGFKRAALLWINVDINGPKKGPNQVGHDLHVFAITADNNLIPLSGGHDTRPCSIKSTDHSDRYLGYGCTGYALVNKNPD
;
A
#
# COMPACT_ATOMS: atom_id res chain seq x y z
N MET A 1 15.84 -9.90 -25.97
CA MET A 1 16.40 -9.28 -24.74
C MET A 1 15.42 -8.44 -23.88
N PRO A 2 14.26 -7.97 -24.38
CA PRO A 2 13.29 -7.26 -23.51
C PRO A 2 12.79 -8.11 -22.32
N SER A 3 12.68 -9.43 -22.46
CA SER A 3 12.16 -10.33 -21.42
C SER A 3 13.04 -10.43 -20.17
N LEU A 4 14.36 -10.36 -20.27
CA LEU A 4 15.27 -10.49 -19.14
C LEU A 4 15.20 -9.26 -18.23
N ILE A 5 15.13 -8.06 -18.83
CA ILE A 5 15.01 -6.79 -18.09
C ILE A 5 13.65 -6.73 -17.39
N ALA A 6 12.57 -7.13 -18.06
CA ALA A 6 11.23 -7.15 -17.45
C ALA A 6 11.17 -8.12 -16.27
N HIS A 7 11.73 -9.31 -16.41
CA HIS A 7 11.80 -10.30 -15.35
C HIS A 7 12.62 -9.83 -14.16
N HIS A 8 13.76 -9.16 -14.40
CA HIS A 8 14.57 -8.57 -13.32
C HIS A 8 13.79 -7.48 -12.57
N LYS A 9 13.12 -6.58 -13.30
CA LYS A 9 12.27 -5.53 -12.67
C LYS A 9 11.17 -6.12 -11.81
N ALA A 10 10.48 -7.17 -12.30
CA ALA A 10 9.44 -7.84 -11.53
C ALA A 10 9.97 -8.44 -10.22
N LYS A 11 11.13 -9.10 -10.25
CA LYS A 11 11.79 -9.63 -9.03
C LYS A 11 12.19 -8.54 -8.05
N VAL A 12 12.66 -7.40 -8.54
CA VAL A 12 13.00 -6.25 -7.69
C VAL A 12 11.75 -5.71 -6.99
N LEU A 13 10.66 -5.52 -7.71
CA LEU A 13 9.39 -5.07 -7.13
C LEU A 13 8.84 -6.07 -6.11
N GLU A 14 8.92 -7.37 -6.40
CA GLU A 14 8.52 -8.43 -5.45
C GLU A 14 9.33 -8.35 -4.14
N ALA A 15 10.64 -8.20 -4.23
CA ALA A 15 11.50 -8.06 -3.07
C ALA A 15 11.19 -6.80 -2.25
N GLN A 16 10.96 -5.67 -2.93
CA GLN A 16 10.56 -4.41 -2.30
C GLN A 16 9.18 -4.55 -1.62
N PHE A 17 8.23 -5.21 -2.26
CA PHE A 17 6.91 -5.48 -1.70
C PHE A 17 7.00 -6.28 -0.38
N LYS A 18 7.72 -7.42 -0.40
CA LYS A 18 7.91 -8.26 0.79
C LYS A 18 8.61 -7.50 1.92
N LYS A 19 9.61 -6.69 1.59
CA LYS A 19 10.29 -5.82 2.54
C LYS A 19 9.33 -4.79 3.15
N SER A 20 8.56 -4.09 2.34
CA SER A 20 7.60 -3.07 2.81
C SER A 20 6.54 -3.68 3.72
N TYR A 21 6.00 -4.85 3.35
CA TYR A 21 5.07 -5.59 4.20
C TYR A 21 5.69 -5.94 5.56
N SER A 22 6.89 -6.54 5.56
CA SER A 22 7.58 -6.91 6.81
C SER A 22 7.88 -5.69 7.68
N THR A 23 8.30 -4.58 7.06
CA THR A 23 8.58 -3.33 7.76
C THR A 23 7.33 -2.80 8.47
N LEU A 24 6.20 -2.75 7.78
CA LEU A 24 4.94 -2.27 8.37
C LEU A 24 4.38 -3.25 9.41
N ALA A 25 4.47 -4.55 9.17
CA ALA A 25 4.02 -5.56 10.12
C ALA A 25 4.81 -5.46 11.44
N ASN A 26 6.13 -5.34 11.35
CA ASN A 26 6.97 -5.17 12.53
C ASN A 26 6.67 -3.85 13.25
N ALA A 27 6.51 -2.75 12.52
CA ALA A 27 6.16 -1.47 13.13
C ALA A 27 4.79 -1.52 13.84
N THR A 28 3.80 -2.18 13.21
CA THR A 28 2.48 -2.40 13.83
C THR A 28 2.61 -3.19 15.15
N GLN A 29 3.40 -4.26 15.15
CA GLN A 29 3.64 -5.04 16.36
C GLN A 29 4.40 -4.25 17.44
N MET A 30 5.36 -3.42 17.06
CA MET A 30 6.07 -2.56 18.01
C MET A 30 5.13 -1.54 18.68
N LEU A 31 4.15 -1.00 17.98
CA LEU A 31 3.14 -0.12 18.57
C LEU A 31 2.27 -0.89 19.57
N ILE A 32 1.81 -2.07 19.21
CA ILE A 32 0.98 -2.92 20.09
C ILE A 32 1.75 -3.27 21.37
N GLN A 33 3.05 -3.58 21.28
CA GLN A 33 3.91 -3.83 22.46
C GLN A 33 4.09 -2.60 23.37
N GLN A 34 3.82 -1.41 22.85
CA GLN A 34 3.82 -0.15 23.60
C GLN A 34 2.40 0.27 24.07
N ASP A 35 1.46 -0.66 24.06
CA ASP A 35 0.03 -0.42 24.38
C ASP A 35 -0.64 0.64 23.47
N ILE A 36 -0.10 0.84 22.27
CA ILE A 36 -0.69 1.70 21.26
C ILE A 36 -1.46 0.81 20.27
N LEU A 37 -2.77 1.01 20.19
CA LEU A 37 -3.66 0.26 19.30
C LEU A 37 -3.81 0.99 17.95
N PRO A 38 -3.14 0.54 16.88
CA PRO A 38 -3.11 1.28 15.62
C PRO A 38 -4.49 1.54 15.00
N TYR A 39 -5.42 0.59 15.16
CA TYR A 39 -6.78 0.75 14.65
C TYR A 39 -7.55 1.87 15.34
N GLU A 40 -7.28 2.18 16.60
CA GLU A 40 -7.98 3.22 17.35
C GLU A 40 -7.55 4.64 16.96
N LEU A 41 -6.36 4.77 16.38
CA LEU A 41 -5.78 6.07 16.01
C LEU A 41 -6.46 6.65 14.76
N THR A 42 -6.44 7.96 14.67
CA THR A 42 -6.68 8.68 13.41
C THR A 42 -5.49 8.52 12.45
N SER A 43 -5.71 8.77 11.16
CA SER A 43 -4.62 8.65 10.18
C SER A 43 -3.40 9.54 10.48
N PRO A 44 -3.56 10.81 10.91
CA PRO A 44 -2.42 11.62 11.32
C PRO A 44 -1.67 11.06 12.54
N GLU A 45 -2.41 10.60 13.57
CA GLU A 45 -1.80 10.01 14.76
C GLU A 45 -1.02 8.75 14.43
N LEU A 46 -1.58 7.87 13.60
CA LEU A 46 -0.89 6.64 13.21
C LEU A 46 0.38 6.92 12.41
N ILE A 47 0.37 7.91 11.51
CA ILE A 47 1.59 8.36 10.81
C ILE A 47 2.65 8.84 11.82
N GLU A 48 2.25 9.57 12.84
CA GLU A 48 3.18 10.04 13.87
C GLU A 48 3.80 8.88 14.65
N GLN A 49 3.02 7.89 15.02
CA GLN A 49 3.52 6.72 15.72
C GLN A 49 4.42 5.87 14.82
N TYR A 50 4.02 5.60 13.59
CA TYR A 50 4.89 4.89 12.65
C TYR A 50 6.20 5.65 12.37
N ALA A 51 6.15 6.97 12.22
CA ALA A 51 7.35 7.77 12.00
C ALA A 51 8.36 7.65 13.16
N LYS A 52 7.87 7.52 14.40
CA LYS A 52 8.73 7.32 15.57
C LYS A 52 9.41 5.94 15.56
N VAL A 53 8.63 4.86 15.35
CA VAL A 53 9.18 3.49 15.40
C VAL A 53 10.00 3.13 14.17
N LEU A 54 9.74 3.73 13.02
CA LEU A 54 10.48 3.51 11.79
C LEU A 54 11.61 4.51 11.55
N ASN A 55 11.76 5.49 12.45
CA ASN A 55 12.75 6.56 12.33
C ASN A 55 12.75 7.20 10.92
N THR A 56 11.58 7.63 10.48
CA THR A 56 11.35 8.17 9.13
C THR A 56 10.73 9.56 9.17
N SER A 57 10.62 10.22 8.04
CA SER A 57 10.08 11.57 7.92
C SER A 57 8.64 11.56 7.42
N LYS A 58 7.80 12.36 8.07
CA LYS A 58 6.44 12.64 7.59
C LYS A 58 6.47 13.50 6.33
N CYS A 59 5.47 13.36 5.49
CA CYS A 59 5.28 14.29 4.39
C CYS A 59 4.92 15.68 4.92
N PRO A 60 5.37 16.77 4.26
CA PRO A 60 5.06 18.14 4.67
C PRO A 60 3.55 18.38 4.82
N ASP A 61 3.17 19.23 5.79
CA ASP A 61 1.78 19.67 6.02
C ASP A 61 0.77 18.54 6.25
N ASN A 62 1.20 17.39 6.78
CA ASN A 62 0.38 16.17 6.92
C ASN A 62 -0.28 15.71 5.61
N LYS A 63 0.29 16.09 4.48
CA LYS A 63 -0.14 15.67 3.15
C LYS A 63 0.67 14.46 2.68
N TYR A 64 0.26 13.87 1.57
CA TYR A 64 1.10 12.86 0.89
C TYR A 64 2.28 13.54 0.17
N CYS A 65 3.41 12.83 0.07
CA CYS A 65 4.63 13.37 -0.52
C CYS A 65 4.58 13.50 -2.06
N GLY A 66 3.41 13.59 -2.64
CA GLY A 66 3.21 13.65 -4.09
C GLY A 66 3.03 12.28 -4.72
N GLY A 67 2.61 12.28 -5.97
CA GLY A 67 2.34 11.10 -6.77
C GLY A 67 0.91 11.08 -7.31
N SER A 68 0.76 10.45 -8.44
CA SER A 68 -0.52 10.08 -9.00
C SER A 68 -0.42 8.64 -9.45
N TRP A 69 -1.40 7.84 -9.11
CA TRP A 69 -1.43 6.42 -9.42
C TRP A 69 -2.58 6.09 -10.37
N LYS A 70 -2.38 5.06 -11.16
CA LYS A 70 -3.37 4.50 -12.06
C LYS A 70 -3.98 3.26 -11.43
N SER A 71 -5.20 2.90 -11.84
CA SER A 71 -5.78 1.60 -11.54
C SER A 71 -4.96 0.47 -12.20
N LEU A 72 -5.26 -0.78 -11.88
CA LEU A 72 -4.56 -1.95 -12.43
C LEU A 72 -4.52 -1.97 -13.97
N THR A 73 -5.59 -1.52 -14.63
CA THR A 73 -5.65 -1.46 -16.10
C THR A 73 -5.02 -0.20 -16.70
N GLY A 74 -4.55 0.73 -15.87
CA GLY A 74 -3.91 1.96 -16.30
C GLY A 74 -4.84 3.10 -16.75
N ASN A 75 -6.15 2.86 -16.79
CA ASN A 75 -7.12 3.81 -17.36
C ASN A 75 -7.82 4.70 -16.31
N GLY A 76 -7.81 4.34 -15.04
CA GLY A 76 -8.41 5.12 -13.97
C GLY A 76 -7.38 6.00 -13.28
N ALA A 77 -7.63 7.29 -13.16
CA ALA A 77 -6.87 8.10 -12.21
C ALA A 77 -7.26 7.66 -10.79
N TYR A 78 -6.34 7.02 -10.12
CA TYR A 78 -6.48 6.77 -8.70
C TYR A 78 -6.33 8.12 -7.99
N GLY A 79 -7.43 8.60 -7.44
CA GLY A 79 -7.59 9.99 -7.00
C GLY A 79 -6.45 10.48 -6.12
N ALA A 80 -6.25 11.78 -6.15
CA ALA A 80 -5.30 12.45 -5.27
C ALA A 80 -5.58 12.05 -3.82
N PHE A 81 -4.71 11.20 -3.27
CA PHE A 81 -4.73 10.94 -1.84
C PHE A 81 -4.36 12.23 -1.13
N THR A 82 -5.30 12.74 -0.38
CA THR A 82 -5.05 13.85 0.55
C THR A 82 -4.70 13.36 1.97
N PRO A 83 -4.75 12.05 2.28
CA PRO A 83 -4.41 11.58 3.61
C PRO A 83 -2.93 11.77 3.93
N PRO A 84 -2.59 11.80 5.22
CA PRO A 84 -1.21 11.92 5.65
C PRO A 84 -0.36 10.76 5.17
N GLY A 85 0.89 11.05 4.83
CA GLY A 85 1.87 10.08 4.37
C GLY A 85 3.24 10.27 4.98
N MET A 86 4.09 9.28 4.80
CA MET A 86 5.50 9.31 5.21
C MET A 86 6.38 8.59 4.18
N MET A 87 7.57 9.12 3.97
CA MET A 87 8.60 8.47 3.16
C MET A 87 9.48 7.59 4.06
N LEU A 88 9.64 6.33 3.70
CA LEU A 88 10.60 5.45 4.35
C LEU A 88 12.03 5.72 3.82
N ASN A 89 13.04 5.27 4.57
CA ASN A 89 14.44 5.50 4.22
C ASN A 89 14.86 4.84 2.90
N ASP A 90 14.14 3.83 2.43
CA ASP A 90 14.39 3.20 1.13
C ASP A 90 13.69 3.89 -0.05
N GLY A 91 12.98 4.97 0.24
CA GLY A 91 12.26 5.79 -0.75
C GLY A 91 10.84 5.30 -1.03
N SER A 92 10.36 4.24 -0.39
CA SER A 92 8.95 3.87 -0.47
C SER A 92 8.07 4.89 0.24
N LEU A 93 6.83 5.03 -0.20
CA LEU A 93 5.85 5.95 0.36
C LEU A 93 4.72 5.18 1.02
N VAL A 94 4.43 5.50 2.27
CA VAL A 94 3.29 4.97 3.02
C VAL A 94 2.25 6.08 3.17
N ILE A 95 1.00 5.79 2.83
CA ILE A 95 -0.13 6.71 2.94
C ILE A 95 -1.19 6.01 3.78
N ILE A 96 -1.59 6.62 4.89
CA ILE A 96 -2.65 6.08 5.75
C ILE A 96 -3.96 6.74 5.36
N GLY A 97 -4.87 5.93 4.86
CA GLY A 97 -6.19 6.35 4.44
C GLY A 97 -7.16 6.52 5.62
N PHE A 98 -8.41 6.26 5.35
CA PHE A 98 -9.50 6.38 6.31
C PHE A 98 -10.05 4.99 6.68
N LYS A 99 -10.76 4.93 7.79
CA LYS A 99 -11.49 3.72 8.20
C LYS A 99 -12.71 3.51 7.31
N ARG A 100 -12.85 2.30 6.77
CA ARG A 100 -14.00 1.87 5.99
C ARG A 100 -14.25 0.38 6.18
N ALA A 101 -15.50 -0.03 6.39
CA ALA A 101 -15.88 -1.44 6.57
C ALA A 101 -15.02 -2.17 7.61
N ALA A 102 -14.84 -1.56 8.79
CA ALA A 102 -14.00 -2.08 9.88
C ALA A 102 -12.52 -2.31 9.52
N LEU A 103 -12.00 -1.60 8.51
CA LEU A 103 -10.61 -1.64 8.07
C LEU A 103 -10.03 -0.23 8.03
N LEU A 104 -8.84 -0.04 8.58
CA LEU A 104 -8.05 1.17 8.39
C LEU A 104 -7.06 0.93 7.25
N TRP A 105 -7.24 1.64 6.16
CA TRP A 105 -6.52 1.40 4.92
C TRP A 105 -5.14 2.05 4.90
N ILE A 106 -4.16 1.29 4.41
CA ILE A 106 -2.78 1.74 4.23
C ILE A 106 -2.37 1.44 2.79
N ASN A 107 -1.97 2.47 2.06
CA ASN A 107 -1.44 2.35 0.72
C ASN A 107 0.08 2.48 0.76
N VAL A 108 0.78 1.63 0.05
CA VAL A 108 2.24 1.61 -0.01
C VAL A 108 2.70 1.61 -1.45
N ASP A 109 3.37 2.67 -1.83
CA ASP A 109 4.14 2.74 -3.08
C ASP A 109 5.56 2.25 -2.77
N ILE A 110 5.85 1.02 -3.20
CA ILE A 110 7.04 0.27 -2.78
C ILE A 110 8.34 0.77 -3.38
N ASN A 111 8.28 1.56 -4.45
CA ASN A 111 9.47 2.14 -5.10
C ASN A 111 9.48 3.66 -5.05
N GLY A 112 8.41 4.27 -4.54
CA GLY A 112 8.22 5.69 -4.35
C GLY A 112 7.66 6.43 -5.56
N PRO A 113 6.97 7.56 -5.34
CA PRO A 113 6.11 8.23 -6.32
C PRO A 113 6.85 8.78 -7.55
N LYS A 114 8.18 8.85 -7.49
CA LYS A 114 9.02 9.31 -8.61
C LYS A 114 9.43 8.19 -9.57
N LYS A 115 9.20 6.93 -9.19
CA LYS A 115 9.55 5.76 -9.99
C LYS A 115 8.27 5.05 -10.41
N GLY A 116 8.06 4.92 -11.71
CA GLY A 116 6.87 4.22 -12.21
C GLY A 116 6.97 2.69 -12.10
N PRO A 117 5.83 2.04 -12.39
CA PRO A 117 4.68 2.52 -13.19
C PRO A 117 3.66 3.38 -12.44
N ASN A 118 3.70 3.53 -11.11
CA ASN A 118 2.71 4.21 -10.29
C ASN A 118 1.31 3.62 -10.54
N GLN A 119 1.17 2.34 -10.33
CA GLN A 119 -0.01 1.58 -10.70
C GLN A 119 -0.39 0.59 -9.60
N VAL A 120 -1.69 0.58 -9.26
CA VAL A 120 -2.23 -0.35 -8.27
C VAL A 120 -2.00 -1.80 -8.71
N GLY A 121 -1.51 -2.62 -7.79
CA GLY A 121 -1.18 -4.02 -8.06
C GLY A 121 0.20 -4.25 -8.70
N HIS A 122 0.93 -3.19 -9.06
CA HIS A 122 2.30 -3.26 -9.55
C HIS A 122 3.30 -2.71 -8.53
N ASP A 123 3.24 -1.44 -8.22
CA ASP A 123 4.09 -0.77 -7.24
C ASP A 123 3.31 -0.05 -6.14
N LEU A 124 2.01 0.16 -6.34
CA LEU A 124 1.10 0.57 -5.27
C LEU A 124 0.32 -0.63 -4.75
N HIS A 125 0.51 -0.95 -3.48
CA HIS A 125 -0.16 -2.04 -2.78
C HIS A 125 -1.03 -1.52 -1.64
N VAL A 126 -2.13 -2.22 -1.36
CA VAL A 126 -3.10 -1.82 -0.35
C VAL A 126 -3.12 -2.84 0.78
N PHE A 127 -2.82 -2.39 1.97
CA PHE A 127 -2.94 -3.13 3.21
C PHE A 127 -4.08 -2.55 4.04
N ALA A 128 -4.45 -3.25 5.08
CA ALA A 128 -5.39 -2.73 6.07
C ALA A 128 -5.01 -3.18 7.48
N ILE A 129 -5.37 -2.36 8.47
CA ILE A 129 -5.37 -2.75 9.87
C ILE A 129 -6.81 -3.09 10.25
N THR A 130 -7.01 -4.29 10.76
CA THR A 130 -8.30 -4.77 11.26
C THR A 130 -8.62 -4.19 12.64
N ALA A 131 -9.87 -4.33 13.09
CA ALA A 131 -10.27 -3.94 14.44
C ALA A 131 -9.47 -4.66 15.54
N ASP A 132 -8.94 -5.86 15.24
CA ASP A 132 -8.05 -6.60 16.15
C ASP A 132 -6.57 -6.16 16.02
N ASN A 133 -6.32 -5.02 15.38
CA ASN A 133 -5.00 -4.43 15.17
C ASN A 133 -4.02 -5.29 14.34
N ASN A 134 -4.50 -6.22 13.52
CA ASN A 134 -3.68 -7.00 12.62
C ASN A 134 -3.48 -6.27 11.28
N LEU A 135 -2.23 -6.18 10.83
CA LEU A 135 -1.93 -5.73 9.47
C LEU A 135 -2.17 -6.89 8.49
N ILE A 136 -3.05 -6.71 7.55
CA ILE A 136 -3.37 -7.69 6.51
C ILE A 136 -3.17 -7.10 5.10
N PRO A 137 -2.73 -7.92 4.13
CA PRO A 137 -2.79 -7.54 2.72
C PRO A 137 -4.26 -7.54 2.27
N LEU A 138 -4.67 -6.52 1.55
CA LEU A 138 -6.02 -6.50 1.02
C LEU A 138 -6.16 -7.57 -0.07
N SER A 139 -7.19 -8.41 0.05
CA SER A 139 -7.51 -9.47 -0.91
C SER A 139 -9.01 -9.49 -1.18
N GLY A 140 -9.41 -10.14 -2.27
CA GLY A 140 -10.83 -10.21 -2.67
C GLY A 140 -11.78 -10.81 -1.63
N GLY A 141 -11.27 -11.44 -0.56
CA GLY A 141 -12.09 -11.92 0.55
C GLY A 141 -12.44 -10.85 1.60
N HIS A 142 -11.69 -9.76 1.64
CA HIS A 142 -11.89 -8.67 2.61
C HIS A 142 -12.50 -7.41 1.97
N ASP A 143 -12.39 -7.27 0.66
CA ASP A 143 -13.06 -6.24 -0.12
C ASP A 143 -13.51 -6.88 -1.45
N THR A 144 -14.69 -6.54 -1.92
CA THR A 144 -15.26 -7.03 -3.18
C THR A 144 -14.51 -6.55 -4.43
N ARG A 145 -13.41 -5.84 -4.25
CA ARG A 145 -12.66 -5.25 -5.36
C ARG A 145 -11.74 -6.26 -6.02
N PRO A 146 -11.93 -6.48 -7.31
CA PRO A 146 -11.24 -7.55 -7.99
C PRO A 146 -9.75 -7.26 -8.17
N CYS A 147 -8.96 -8.32 -8.19
CA CYS A 147 -7.65 -8.34 -8.81
C CYS A 147 -7.78 -9.10 -10.12
N SER A 148 -8.11 -8.44 -11.21
CA SER A 148 -8.19 -9.05 -12.53
C SER A 148 -7.81 -8.04 -13.60
N ILE A 149 -6.79 -8.39 -14.38
CA ILE A 149 -6.39 -7.62 -15.58
C ILE A 149 -7.40 -7.80 -16.73
N LYS A 150 -8.25 -8.82 -16.66
CA LYS A 150 -9.29 -9.11 -17.65
C LYS A 150 -10.58 -8.35 -17.36
N SER A 151 -10.65 -7.59 -16.26
CA SER A 151 -11.82 -6.78 -15.97
C SER A 151 -12.12 -5.82 -17.12
N THR A 152 -13.35 -5.84 -17.59
CA THR A 152 -13.85 -4.91 -18.61
C THR A 152 -14.28 -3.57 -18.04
N ASP A 153 -14.39 -3.46 -16.73
CA ASP A 153 -14.70 -2.20 -16.05
C ASP A 153 -13.43 -1.36 -15.84
N HIS A 154 -13.02 -0.71 -16.91
CA HIS A 154 -11.88 0.21 -16.89
C HIS A 154 -12.15 1.53 -16.16
N SER A 155 -13.38 1.80 -15.76
CA SER A 155 -13.77 3.00 -15.01
C SER A 155 -13.55 2.83 -13.51
N ASP A 156 -13.43 1.60 -13.01
CA ASP A 156 -13.20 1.35 -11.60
C ASP A 156 -11.77 1.74 -11.18
N ARG A 157 -11.69 2.90 -10.55
CA ARG A 157 -10.43 3.44 -9.99
C ARG A 157 -9.84 2.58 -8.87
N TYR A 158 -10.60 1.66 -8.31
CA TYR A 158 -10.15 0.78 -7.23
C TYR A 158 -9.76 -0.62 -7.74
N LEU A 159 -9.82 -0.82 -9.04
CA LEU A 159 -9.38 -2.06 -9.66
C LEU A 159 -7.91 -2.33 -9.33
N GLY A 160 -7.63 -3.50 -8.80
CA GLY A 160 -6.29 -3.89 -8.37
C GLY A 160 -6.05 -3.85 -6.85
N TYR A 161 -6.98 -3.33 -6.07
CA TYR A 161 -6.84 -3.30 -4.61
C TYR A 161 -6.68 -4.69 -4.00
N GLY A 162 -7.44 -5.66 -4.49
CA GLY A 162 -7.35 -7.05 -4.07
C GLY A 162 -6.08 -7.77 -4.50
N CYS A 163 -5.23 -7.15 -5.34
CA CYS A 163 -3.99 -7.78 -5.82
C CYS A 163 -2.93 -7.97 -4.75
N THR A 164 -2.96 -7.17 -3.69
CA THR A 164 -1.95 -7.21 -2.63
C THR A 164 -1.86 -8.59 -1.97
N GLY A 165 -3.00 -9.23 -1.69
CA GLY A 165 -3.02 -10.57 -1.12
C GLY A 165 -2.47 -11.64 -2.06
N TYR A 166 -2.72 -11.54 -3.36
CA TYR A 166 -2.16 -12.45 -4.37
C TYR A 166 -0.65 -12.26 -4.51
N ALA A 167 -0.17 -11.01 -4.51
CA ALA A 167 1.25 -10.70 -4.58
C ALA A 167 2.03 -11.30 -3.40
N LEU A 168 1.46 -11.33 -2.20
CA LEU A 168 2.12 -11.88 -1.02
C LEU A 168 2.37 -13.39 -1.14
N VAL A 169 1.49 -14.13 -1.80
CA VAL A 169 1.60 -15.59 -1.96
C VAL A 169 2.09 -16.01 -3.35
N ASN A 170 2.54 -15.06 -4.17
CA ASN A 170 3.01 -15.28 -5.55
C ASN A 170 1.98 -16.03 -6.42
N LYS A 171 0.70 -15.73 -6.25
CA LYS A 171 -0.36 -16.30 -7.07
C LYS A 171 -0.80 -15.33 -8.15
N ASN A 172 -1.08 -15.87 -9.33
CA ASN A 172 -1.80 -15.12 -10.36
C ASN A 172 -3.29 -15.16 -10.04
N PRO A 173 -4.00 -14.02 -9.99
CA PRO A 173 -5.43 -13.98 -9.71
C PRO A 173 -6.32 -14.49 -10.85
N ASP A 174 -5.77 -14.59 -12.09
CA ASP A 174 -6.46 -15.01 -13.33
C ASP A 174 -6.10 -16.42 -13.78
#